data_7abf8f984e4e9983bcd06c9a8e14a7e2
#
_entry.id   7abf8f984e4e9983bcd06c9a8e14a7e2
#
_cell.length_a   1.000
_cell.length_b   1.000
_cell.length_c   1.000
_cell.angle_alpha   90.00
_cell.angle_beta   90.00
_cell.angle_gamma   90.00
#
_symmetry.space_group_name_H-M   'P 1'
#
loop_
_entity.id
_entity.type
_entity.pdbx_description
1 polymer ?
#
loop_
_entity_poly.entity_id
_entity_poly.type
_entity_poly.pdbx_seq_one_letter_code
_entity_poly.pdbx_strand_id
1 'polypeptide(L)'
;MSFQKNEYSHKNVSEDNNGQGGNPPIASPLNDQQFNSLQQTVSELSSQQLAWVSGYFWGLAQHQPSAAATPIAQAAAAVSAKPAGKLTIIFASQTGNAKGVAEALEQEAKAEGIAVELFDASDYKGKNLAKETHVIIVASTNGEGEAPDNAIELHEFLQSKKAPKLSNLQYGVIALGDSSYEFFCQTGKDFDTYLAKLGATSFIERIDCDVDYEAAAEEWRKNALGKVKETLSSGNEAEIVQLPVGQAAASHSQYNKQNPYTATLLTSQKITGRDSGKDVRHIEIDLDGSGLTYQPGDALGVWYENSSKLANQILGKVGLSGVETVDVDGESLSIHSALVSKFEITTSNPQLVTKFAELSGSKKLQKLVEDKDKLREYSANTQIVDVFAEKKTKLTADELVGLLRRLTPRLYSIASSQAEVDEEVHLTVGLVEYDHNDEKRYGGASSFLAQRLEEGGDVKVFVEHNNNFKLPEDDNTPIIMVGPGTGIAPFRSFIQERENRDAEGKNWLFFGDRTFTQDFLYQVEWQKYLKSGVLSRLDVAFSRDQVEKVYVQHRILENAAQVWQWIQDGAYIYVCGDATRMAKDVHDALVIVAEQEGKMPRDDAEQFINDLRKAKRYQRDVY
;
A
#
# COMPACT_ATOMS: atom_id res chain seq x y z
N MET A 1 28.49 -56.86 -12.66
CA MET A 1 29.92 -56.63 -12.91
C MET A 1 30.29 -55.38 -12.10
N SER A 2 30.70 -55.57 -10.86
CA SER A 2 32.06 -55.76 -10.36
C SER A 2 32.86 -54.49 -10.28
N PHE A 3 32.90 -53.92 -9.10
CA PHE A 3 34.02 -53.52 -8.25
C PHE A 3 35.17 -52.65 -8.85
N GLN A 4 35.47 -51.51 -8.23
CA GLN A 4 36.70 -51.40 -7.41
C GLN A 4 36.73 -50.14 -6.52
N LYS A 5 36.93 -50.38 -5.22
CA LYS A 5 37.47 -49.48 -4.19
C LYS A 5 38.95 -49.20 -4.47
N ASN A 6 39.43 -48.03 -4.10
CA ASN A 6 40.81 -47.85 -3.68
C ASN A 6 40.93 -46.89 -2.49
N GLU A 7 41.37 -47.49 -1.37
CA GLU A 7 41.99 -46.84 -0.22
C GLU A 7 43.51 -46.60 -0.51
N TYR A 8 44.04 -45.51 -0.04
CA TYR A 8 45.40 -45.35 0.45
C TYR A 8 45.45 -44.11 1.37
N SER A 9 45.52 -44.29 2.69
CA SER A 9 46.69 -44.51 3.57
C SER A 9 47.56 -43.28 3.84
N HIS A 10 47.56 -42.98 5.13
CA HIS A 10 48.35 -42.04 5.93
C HIS A 10 49.77 -41.73 5.50
N LYS A 11 50.17 -40.44 5.68
CA LYS A 11 51.48 -40.10 6.28
C LYS A 11 51.41 -38.79 7.08
N ASN A 12 51.74 -38.90 8.37
CA ASN A 12 52.07 -37.81 9.28
C ASN A 12 53.37 -37.13 8.83
N VAL A 13 53.39 -35.78 8.89
CA VAL A 13 54.60 -35.01 9.26
C VAL A 13 54.16 -33.80 10.07
N SER A 14 54.84 -33.62 11.18
CA SER A 14 54.72 -32.65 12.25
C SER A 14 55.20 -31.25 11.90
N GLU A 15 54.64 -30.25 12.64
CA GLU A 15 55.22 -28.98 13.13
C GLU A 15 55.61 -27.92 12.08
N ASP A 16 55.09 -26.71 12.10
CA ASP A 16 55.34 -25.60 13.01
C ASP A 16 54.57 -24.32 12.58
N ASN A 17 53.99 -23.66 13.58
CA ASN A 17 53.95 -22.21 13.83
C ASN A 17 53.13 -21.20 13.00
N ASN A 18 52.22 -20.54 13.76
CA ASN A 18 51.90 -19.11 13.80
C ASN A 18 51.16 -18.44 12.62
N GLY A 19 49.90 -18.09 12.92
CA GLY A 19 49.14 -17.09 12.19
C GLY A 19 47.80 -16.79 12.91
N GLN A 20 47.89 -15.99 13.98
CA GLN A 20 46.72 -15.47 14.70
C GLN A 20 45.83 -14.61 13.76
N GLY A 21 44.58 -15.03 13.59
CA GLY A 21 43.48 -14.18 13.14
C GLY A 21 42.40 -14.18 14.22
N GLY A 22 42.70 -13.51 15.35
CA GLY A 22 41.74 -13.34 16.43
C GLY A 22 40.73 -12.25 16.07
N ASN A 23 39.44 -12.59 16.13
CA ASN A 23 38.40 -11.59 16.25
C ASN A 23 38.69 -10.71 17.49
N PRO A 24 38.38 -9.39 17.44
CA PRO A 24 38.54 -8.53 18.61
C PRO A 24 37.67 -9.08 19.76
N PRO A 25 38.16 -9.05 21.02
CA PRO A 25 37.40 -9.56 22.15
C PRO A 25 36.14 -8.73 22.33
N ILE A 26 34.99 -9.38 22.30
CA ILE A 26 33.69 -8.78 22.69
C ILE A 26 33.86 -8.39 24.17
N ALA A 27 33.75 -7.10 24.50
CA ALA A 27 33.79 -6.62 25.88
C ALA A 27 32.58 -7.20 26.63
N SER A 28 32.79 -8.26 27.40
CA SER A 28 31.75 -8.90 28.20
C SER A 28 31.61 -8.16 29.57
N PRO A 29 30.39 -7.84 30.01
CA PRO A 29 30.12 -7.30 31.35
C PRO A 29 30.33 -8.35 32.47
N LEU A 30 30.58 -9.62 32.11
CA LEU A 30 30.87 -10.73 33.03
C LEU A 30 32.35 -10.82 33.30
N ASN A 31 32.72 -11.18 34.53
CA ASN A 31 34.11 -11.55 34.82
C ASN A 31 34.48 -12.91 34.19
N ASP A 32 35.76 -13.20 34.05
CA ASP A 32 36.26 -14.40 33.35
C ASP A 32 35.67 -15.70 33.91
N GLN A 33 35.48 -15.80 35.21
CA GLN A 33 34.89 -16.98 35.86
C GLN A 33 33.40 -17.16 35.50
N GLN A 34 32.65 -16.06 35.48
CA GLN A 34 31.26 -16.06 35.09
C GLN A 34 31.08 -16.37 33.60
N PHE A 35 31.95 -15.79 32.77
CA PHE A 35 31.93 -16.00 31.33
C PHE A 35 32.23 -17.47 30.97
N ASN A 36 33.28 -18.05 31.58
CA ASN A 36 33.63 -19.44 31.37
C ASN A 36 32.54 -20.42 31.83
N SER A 37 31.92 -20.16 32.99
CA SER A 37 30.80 -20.98 33.48
C SER A 37 29.57 -20.91 32.55
N LEU A 38 29.25 -19.73 32.05
CA LEU A 38 28.16 -19.54 31.09
C LEU A 38 28.49 -20.27 29.80
N GLN A 39 29.67 -20.12 29.25
CA GLN A 39 30.13 -20.75 28.01
C GLN A 39 30.06 -22.28 28.09
N GLN A 40 30.45 -22.85 29.23
CA GLN A 40 30.37 -24.30 29.46
C GLN A 40 28.90 -24.75 29.53
N THR A 41 28.01 -24.00 30.16
CA THR A 41 26.60 -24.33 30.27
C THR A 41 25.87 -24.24 28.93
N VAL A 42 26.17 -23.24 28.09
CA VAL A 42 25.50 -23.04 26.80
C VAL A 42 26.06 -23.91 25.66
N SER A 43 27.29 -24.45 25.80
CA SER A 43 27.91 -25.29 24.77
C SER A 43 27.17 -26.64 24.55
N GLU A 44 26.39 -27.09 25.51
CA GLU A 44 25.61 -28.35 25.45
C GLU A 44 24.15 -28.15 25.01
N LEU A 45 23.75 -26.89 24.78
CA LEU A 45 22.35 -26.56 24.46
C LEU A 45 22.10 -26.55 22.95
N SER A 46 20.95 -27.07 22.55
CA SER A 46 20.45 -26.92 21.17
C SER A 46 20.01 -25.47 20.88
N SER A 47 19.88 -25.10 19.60
CA SER A 47 19.44 -23.75 19.18
C SER A 47 18.10 -23.35 19.81
N GLN A 48 17.18 -24.31 19.99
CA GLN A 48 15.87 -24.09 20.60
C GLN A 48 15.98 -23.83 22.11
N GLN A 49 16.87 -24.54 22.79
CA GLN A 49 17.16 -24.34 24.21
C GLN A 49 17.90 -23.01 24.45
N LEU A 50 18.82 -22.61 23.56
CA LEU A 50 19.49 -21.31 23.61
C LEU A 50 18.51 -20.15 23.47
N ALA A 51 17.54 -20.26 22.57
CA ALA A 51 16.48 -19.27 22.41
C ALA A 51 15.62 -19.13 23.68
N TRP A 52 15.25 -20.25 24.30
CA TRP A 52 14.49 -20.27 25.56
C TRP A 52 15.27 -19.64 26.72
N VAL A 53 16.53 -20.00 26.87
CA VAL A 53 17.44 -19.47 27.93
C VAL A 53 17.64 -17.97 27.79
N SER A 54 17.76 -17.48 26.54
CA SER A 54 17.84 -16.02 26.26
C SER A 54 16.59 -15.29 26.75
N GLY A 55 15.39 -15.79 26.48
CA GLY A 55 14.14 -15.22 26.97
C GLY A 55 14.00 -15.29 28.50
N TYR A 56 14.46 -16.37 29.11
CA TYR A 56 14.46 -16.52 30.58
C TYR A 56 15.36 -15.49 31.27
N PHE A 57 16.58 -15.30 30.79
CA PHE A 57 17.49 -14.28 31.33
C PHE A 57 16.98 -12.87 31.10
N TRP A 58 16.33 -12.60 29.97
CA TRP A 58 15.66 -11.33 29.73
C TRP A 58 14.54 -11.08 30.74
N GLY A 59 13.71 -12.08 31.03
CA GLY A 59 12.66 -11.98 32.06
C GLY A 59 13.22 -11.70 33.46
N LEU A 60 14.31 -12.35 33.85
CA LEU A 60 15.00 -12.11 35.12
C LEU A 60 15.57 -10.70 35.21
N ALA A 61 16.12 -10.15 34.14
CA ALA A 61 16.66 -8.79 34.10
C ALA A 61 15.60 -7.72 34.32
N GLN A 62 14.35 -7.99 33.90
CA GLN A 62 13.20 -7.08 34.11
C GLN A 62 12.68 -7.06 35.55
N HIS A 63 12.99 -8.07 36.38
CA HIS A 63 12.40 -8.26 37.72
C HIS A 63 13.37 -8.00 38.89
N GLN A 64 14.60 -7.50 38.63
CA GLN A 64 15.49 -7.13 39.73
C GLN A 64 15.21 -5.70 40.19
N PRO A 65 14.86 -5.47 41.49
CA PRO A 65 14.78 -4.13 42.02
C PRO A 65 16.17 -3.49 42.09
N SER A 66 16.31 -2.33 41.45
CA SER A 66 17.53 -1.53 41.45
C SER A 66 17.97 -1.22 42.89
N ALA A 67 19.11 -1.76 43.33
CA ALA A 67 19.73 -1.39 44.61
C ALA A 67 20.22 0.06 44.54
N ALA A 68 19.75 0.88 45.46
CA ALA A 68 20.08 2.29 45.61
C ALA A 68 21.59 2.51 45.80
N ALA A 69 22.20 3.25 44.87
CA ALA A 69 23.52 3.83 45.06
C ALA A 69 23.40 5.14 45.83
N THR A 70 24.12 5.23 46.95
CA THR A 70 24.29 6.42 47.78
C THR A 70 24.92 7.58 47.00
N PRO A 71 24.49 8.84 47.21
CA PRO A 71 25.00 9.98 46.46
C PRO A 71 26.34 10.48 47.02
N ILE A 72 27.36 10.50 46.17
CA ILE A 72 28.55 11.35 46.39
C ILE A 72 28.22 12.70 45.77
N ALA A 73 28.04 13.71 46.63
CA ALA A 73 27.84 15.08 46.23
C ALA A 73 29.14 15.66 45.66
N GLN A 74 29.16 15.96 44.37
CA GLN A 74 30.08 16.93 43.79
C GLN A 74 29.28 17.93 42.96
N ALA A 75 29.26 19.16 43.43
CA ALA A 75 28.62 20.28 42.79
C ALA A 75 29.37 20.58 41.46
N ALA A 76 28.77 20.25 40.36
CA ALA A 76 29.09 20.81 39.05
C ALA A 76 27.85 21.51 38.52
N ALA A 77 28.01 22.75 38.13
CA ALA A 77 26.96 23.63 37.63
C ALA A 77 26.13 22.91 36.56
N ALA A 78 24.83 22.90 36.76
CA ALA A 78 23.87 22.39 35.79
C ALA A 78 23.91 23.31 34.55
N VAL A 79 24.71 22.92 33.54
CA VAL A 79 24.47 23.30 32.15
C VAL A 79 23.30 22.45 31.71
N SER A 80 22.14 23.05 31.54
CA SER A 80 20.97 22.44 30.93
C SER A 80 21.35 22.00 29.51
N ALA A 81 21.76 20.73 29.37
CA ALA A 81 21.94 20.13 28.06
C ALA A 81 20.54 20.03 27.43
N LYS A 82 20.33 20.83 26.38
CA LYS A 82 19.18 20.70 25.50
C LYS A 82 19.19 19.26 24.96
N PRO A 83 18.11 18.48 25.02
CA PRO A 83 18.11 17.11 24.50
C PRO A 83 18.54 17.14 23.03
N ALA A 84 19.43 16.22 22.66
CA ALA A 84 19.80 16.00 21.27
C ALA A 84 18.50 15.79 20.48
N GLY A 85 18.25 16.63 19.47
CA GLY A 85 17.02 16.59 18.70
C GLY A 85 16.94 15.27 17.92
N LYS A 86 15.76 14.67 17.87
CA LYS A 86 15.44 13.49 17.02
C LYS A 86 14.50 13.91 15.89
N LEU A 87 14.53 13.14 14.81
CA LEU A 87 13.55 13.22 13.74
C LEU A 87 12.43 12.21 14.01
N THR A 88 11.19 12.67 14.00
CA THR A 88 10.01 11.80 14.05
C THR A 88 9.36 11.77 12.68
N ILE A 89 9.20 10.59 12.10
CA ILE A 89 8.51 10.37 10.83
C ILE A 89 7.16 9.75 11.13
N ILE A 90 6.09 10.32 10.55
CA ILE A 90 4.72 9.80 10.70
C ILE A 90 4.16 9.54 9.29
N PHE A 91 3.72 8.32 9.01
CA PHE A 91 3.08 8.02 7.74
C PHE A 91 1.57 7.84 7.87
N ALA A 92 0.86 8.38 6.88
CA ALA A 92 -0.56 8.24 6.63
C ALA A 92 -0.74 7.55 5.27
N SER A 93 -1.08 6.25 5.28
CA SER A 93 -1.07 5.43 4.06
C SER A 93 -2.24 4.47 4.02
N GLN A 94 -3.00 4.48 2.92
CA GLN A 94 -4.08 3.52 2.69
C GLN A 94 -3.56 2.22 2.06
N THR A 95 -2.73 2.36 1.01
CA THR A 95 -2.28 1.26 0.14
C THR A 95 -0.77 1.01 0.21
N GLY A 96 -0.06 1.52 1.24
CA GLY A 96 1.36 1.28 1.44
C GLY A 96 2.31 2.31 0.80
N ASN A 97 1.92 3.08 -0.22
CA ASN A 97 2.82 4.00 -0.91
C ASN A 97 3.49 5.02 0.02
N ALA A 98 2.72 5.73 0.86
CA ALA A 98 3.28 6.69 1.81
C ALA A 98 4.13 6.00 2.89
N LYS A 99 3.78 4.77 3.29
CA LYS A 99 4.57 3.94 4.18
C LYS A 99 5.94 3.64 3.57
N GLY A 100 5.99 3.17 2.31
CA GLY A 100 7.25 2.87 1.62
C GLY A 100 8.19 4.09 1.50
N VAL A 101 7.63 5.28 1.23
CA VAL A 101 8.40 6.54 1.21
C VAL A 101 8.94 6.89 2.61
N ALA A 102 8.15 6.67 3.66
CA ALA A 102 8.54 6.96 5.04
C ALA A 102 9.62 5.97 5.55
N GLU A 103 9.52 4.69 5.21
CA GLU A 103 10.53 3.67 5.51
C GLU A 103 11.85 3.95 4.79
N ALA A 104 11.82 4.38 3.53
CA ALA A 104 13.01 4.80 2.80
C ALA A 104 13.67 6.02 3.48
N LEU A 105 12.87 7.01 3.88
CA LEU A 105 13.36 8.18 4.62
C LEU A 105 13.99 7.80 5.96
N GLU A 106 13.39 6.85 6.67
CA GLU A 106 13.93 6.34 7.93
C GLU A 106 15.30 5.66 7.73
N GLN A 107 15.42 4.81 6.69
CA GLN A 107 16.69 4.15 6.36
C GLN A 107 17.77 5.15 5.97
N GLU A 108 17.44 6.13 5.11
CA GLU A 108 18.34 7.21 4.71
C GLU A 108 18.79 8.05 5.92
N ALA A 109 17.86 8.40 6.84
CA ALA A 109 18.18 9.13 8.06
C ALA A 109 19.14 8.35 8.98
N LYS A 110 18.89 7.05 9.17
CA LYS A 110 19.78 6.14 9.92
C LYS A 110 21.17 6.05 9.30
N ALA A 111 21.25 5.94 7.98
CA ALA A 111 22.52 5.90 7.24
C ALA A 111 23.33 7.18 7.41
N GLU A 112 22.66 8.32 7.55
CA GLU A 112 23.31 9.62 7.83
C GLU A 112 23.58 9.89 9.31
N GLY A 113 23.28 8.93 10.20
CA GLY A 113 23.52 9.05 11.65
C GLY A 113 22.51 9.94 12.38
N ILE A 114 21.34 10.19 11.81
CA ILE A 114 20.25 10.96 12.44
C ILE A 114 19.44 10.02 13.33
N ALA A 115 19.24 10.42 14.60
CA ALA A 115 18.32 9.71 15.49
C ALA A 115 16.89 9.86 14.96
N VAL A 116 16.25 8.76 14.58
CA VAL A 116 14.94 8.76 13.92
C VAL A 116 14.00 7.73 14.52
N GLU A 117 12.71 8.07 14.60
CA GLU A 117 11.61 7.18 14.95
C GLU A 117 10.53 7.25 13.88
N LEU A 118 10.05 6.09 13.45
CA LEU A 118 8.97 5.96 12.45
C LEU A 118 7.69 5.48 13.13
N PHE A 119 6.57 6.13 12.83
CA PHE A 119 5.25 5.79 13.36
C PHE A 119 4.20 5.66 12.26
N ASP A 120 3.34 4.67 12.40
CA ASP A 120 2.03 4.69 11.78
C ASP A 120 1.19 5.80 12.45
N ALA A 121 0.44 6.57 11.66
CA ALA A 121 -0.38 7.66 12.19
C ALA A 121 -1.43 7.16 13.20
N SER A 122 -1.90 5.90 13.09
CA SER A 122 -2.83 5.28 14.04
C SER A 122 -2.21 5.03 15.42
N ASP A 123 -0.89 4.81 15.47
CA ASP A 123 -0.17 4.54 16.71
C ASP A 123 0.36 5.83 17.37
N TYR A 124 0.31 6.95 16.64
CA TYR A 124 0.87 8.21 17.08
C TYR A 124 -0.15 9.10 17.80
N LYS A 125 0.05 9.34 19.09
CA LYS A 125 -0.82 10.24 19.86
C LYS A 125 -0.51 11.70 19.52
N GLY A 126 -1.40 12.39 18.82
CA GLY A 126 -1.23 13.77 18.34
C GLY A 126 -0.77 14.79 19.39
N LYS A 127 -1.11 14.61 20.69
CA LYS A 127 -0.59 15.44 21.79
C LYS A 127 0.93 15.37 21.96
N ASN A 128 1.58 14.33 21.48
CA ASN A 128 3.03 14.17 21.58
C ASN A 128 3.79 15.11 20.65
N LEU A 129 3.15 15.65 19.60
CA LEU A 129 3.75 16.65 18.71
C LEU A 129 4.31 17.88 19.47
N ALA A 130 3.71 18.24 20.62
CA ALA A 130 4.21 19.33 21.46
C ALA A 130 5.60 19.06 22.07
N LYS A 131 6.06 17.81 22.06
CA LYS A 131 7.36 17.38 22.59
C LYS A 131 8.40 17.18 21.50
N GLU A 132 7.96 17.09 20.25
CA GLU A 132 8.83 16.88 19.12
C GLU A 132 9.54 18.19 18.72
N THR A 133 10.73 18.03 18.14
CA THR A 133 11.49 19.16 17.59
C THR A 133 11.45 19.17 16.07
N HIS A 134 11.53 17.99 15.44
CA HIS A 134 11.47 17.80 13.99
C HIS A 134 10.51 16.67 13.65
N VAL A 135 9.55 16.94 12.78
CA VAL A 135 8.57 15.97 12.31
C VAL A 135 8.51 16.03 10.78
N ILE A 136 8.52 14.86 10.13
CA ILE A 136 8.14 14.72 8.73
C ILE A 136 6.87 13.89 8.66
N ILE A 137 5.84 14.42 8.01
CA ILE A 137 4.61 13.68 7.70
C ILE A 137 4.66 13.26 6.22
N VAL A 138 4.48 11.95 5.98
CA VAL A 138 4.32 11.38 4.64
C VAL A 138 2.88 10.91 4.51
N ALA A 139 2.08 11.58 3.68
CA ALA A 139 0.65 11.36 3.63
C ALA A 139 0.13 11.10 2.21
N SER A 140 -0.54 9.97 2.00
CA SER A 140 -1.36 9.74 0.82
C SER A 140 -2.76 10.33 1.01
N THR A 141 -3.46 10.56 -0.09
CA THR A 141 -4.86 10.99 -0.10
C THR A 141 -5.71 9.82 -0.58
N ASN A 142 -6.80 9.54 0.14
CA ASN A 142 -7.72 8.45 -0.17
C ASN A 142 -9.05 9.00 -0.72
N GLY A 143 -9.70 8.24 -1.60
CA GLY A 143 -11.03 8.58 -2.13
C GLY A 143 -11.15 10.01 -2.64
N GLU A 144 -12.19 10.70 -2.22
CA GLU A 144 -12.52 12.08 -2.61
C GLU A 144 -11.80 13.13 -1.72
N GLY A 145 -10.52 12.90 -1.38
CA GLY A 145 -9.72 13.83 -0.57
C GLY A 145 -9.66 13.47 0.91
N GLU A 146 -10.16 12.32 1.30
CA GLU A 146 -10.16 11.87 2.69
C GLU A 146 -8.75 11.48 3.17
N ALA A 147 -8.51 11.63 4.48
CA ALA A 147 -7.33 11.06 5.09
C ALA A 147 -7.40 9.51 5.05
N PRO A 148 -6.26 8.82 4.85
CA PRO A 148 -6.19 7.38 5.02
C PRO A 148 -6.75 6.92 6.37
N ASP A 149 -7.33 5.72 6.42
CA ASP A 149 -8.00 5.21 7.63
C ASP A 149 -7.08 5.22 8.86
N ASN A 150 -5.78 4.93 8.68
CA ASN A 150 -4.80 4.99 9.76
C ASN A 150 -4.50 6.42 10.26
N ALA A 151 -4.92 7.46 9.56
CA ALA A 151 -4.61 8.86 9.90
C ALA A 151 -5.84 9.68 10.34
N ILE A 152 -7.04 9.12 10.32
CA ILE A 152 -8.28 9.86 10.63
C ILE A 152 -8.20 10.49 12.02
N GLU A 153 -7.78 9.75 13.04
CA GLU A 153 -7.71 10.27 14.42
C GLU A 153 -6.72 11.44 14.54
N LEU A 154 -5.53 11.30 13.94
CA LEU A 154 -4.51 12.36 13.96
C LEU A 154 -4.97 13.60 13.19
N HIS A 155 -5.59 13.40 12.01
CA HIS A 155 -6.10 14.47 11.16
C HIS A 155 -7.21 15.27 11.85
N GLU A 156 -8.22 14.60 12.45
CA GLU A 156 -9.28 15.24 13.22
C GLU A 156 -8.74 15.94 14.48
N PHE A 157 -7.78 15.29 15.17
CA PHE A 157 -7.18 15.86 16.38
C PHE A 157 -6.50 17.20 16.10
N LEU A 158 -5.70 17.29 15.02
CA LEU A 158 -4.99 18.52 14.66
C LEU A 158 -5.92 19.66 14.24
N GLN A 159 -7.10 19.35 13.71
CA GLN A 159 -8.12 20.33 13.41
C GLN A 159 -8.90 20.79 14.67
N SER A 160 -8.90 19.97 15.71
CA SER A 160 -9.72 20.19 16.91
C SER A 160 -9.16 21.29 17.81
N LYS A 161 -10.03 21.86 18.68
CA LYS A 161 -9.63 22.82 19.73
C LYS A 161 -8.72 22.20 20.80
N LYS A 162 -8.55 20.87 20.81
CA LYS A 162 -7.69 20.14 21.76
C LYS A 162 -6.23 20.05 21.30
N ALA A 163 -5.96 20.42 20.04
CA ALA A 163 -4.62 20.40 19.49
C ALA A 163 -3.68 21.38 20.23
N PRO A 164 -2.46 20.97 20.60
CA PRO A 164 -1.52 21.81 21.32
C PRO A 164 -0.93 22.90 20.42
N LYS A 165 -0.42 23.98 21.01
CA LYS A 165 0.44 24.91 20.29
C LYS A 165 1.80 24.25 19.99
N LEU A 166 2.29 24.41 18.76
CA LEU A 166 3.48 23.73 18.24
C LEU A 166 4.63 24.70 17.89
N SER A 167 4.74 25.81 18.64
CA SER A 167 5.69 26.90 18.33
C SER A 167 7.18 26.49 18.31
N ASN A 168 7.53 25.33 18.88
CA ASN A 168 8.91 24.82 18.87
C ASN A 168 9.12 23.68 17.85
N LEU A 169 8.07 23.29 17.13
CA LEU A 169 8.12 22.21 16.15
C LEU A 169 8.57 22.73 14.78
N GLN A 170 9.56 22.06 14.21
CA GLN A 170 9.92 22.19 12.80
C GLN A 170 9.36 20.99 12.04
N TYR A 171 8.76 21.23 10.86
CA TYR A 171 8.10 20.15 10.12
C TYR A 171 8.34 20.21 8.62
N GLY A 172 8.19 19.06 7.96
CA GLY A 172 8.10 18.91 6.52
C GLY A 172 6.96 17.97 6.15
N VAL A 173 6.43 18.08 4.93
CA VAL A 173 5.33 17.22 4.44
C VAL A 173 5.64 16.72 3.04
N ILE A 174 5.53 15.41 2.84
CA ILE A 174 5.43 14.76 1.53
C ILE A 174 3.97 14.33 1.35
N ALA A 175 3.33 14.88 0.33
CA ALA A 175 1.96 14.54 -0.02
C ALA A 175 1.95 13.67 -1.29
N LEU A 176 1.28 12.52 -1.24
CA LEU A 176 1.09 11.63 -2.37
C LEU A 176 -0.37 11.66 -2.82
N GLY A 177 -0.58 11.65 -4.13
CA GLY A 177 -1.91 11.63 -4.71
C GLY A 177 -1.89 11.32 -6.20
N ASP A 178 -3.03 11.47 -6.85
CA ASP A 178 -3.18 11.39 -8.30
C ASP A 178 -3.80 12.71 -8.79
N SER A 179 -3.09 13.43 -9.64
CA SER A 179 -3.53 14.74 -10.15
C SER A 179 -4.74 14.67 -11.09
N SER A 180 -5.21 13.47 -11.44
CA SER A 180 -6.47 13.28 -12.14
C SER A 180 -7.70 13.51 -11.24
N TYR A 181 -7.54 13.44 -9.91
CA TYR A 181 -8.61 13.67 -8.93
C TYR A 181 -8.66 15.14 -8.47
N GLU A 182 -9.87 15.57 -8.07
CA GLU A 182 -10.13 16.94 -7.63
C GLU A 182 -9.29 17.31 -6.40
N PHE A 183 -9.23 16.41 -5.43
CA PHE A 183 -8.57 16.62 -4.15
C PHE A 183 -7.13 16.06 -4.13
N PHE A 184 -6.41 16.29 -5.24
CA PHE A 184 -5.01 15.90 -5.37
C PHE A 184 -4.18 16.32 -4.17
N CYS A 185 -3.55 15.37 -3.48
CA CYS A 185 -2.69 15.57 -2.30
C CYS A 185 -3.39 16.30 -1.13
N GLN A 186 -4.72 16.21 -1.01
CA GLN A 186 -5.48 17.00 -0.04
C GLN A 186 -5.06 16.73 1.39
N THR A 187 -4.89 15.47 1.79
CA THR A 187 -4.48 15.09 3.15
C THR A 187 -3.16 15.74 3.56
N GLY A 188 -2.16 15.76 2.66
CA GLY A 188 -0.88 16.43 2.92
C GLY A 188 -1.02 17.95 3.03
N LYS A 189 -1.88 18.55 2.20
CA LYS A 189 -2.22 19.99 2.28
C LYS A 189 -2.88 20.35 3.60
N ASP A 190 -3.74 19.47 4.09
CA ASP A 190 -4.42 19.64 5.37
C ASP A 190 -3.44 19.58 6.53
N PHE A 191 -2.56 18.57 6.57
CA PHE A 191 -1.52 18.46 7.60
C PHE A 191 -0.60 19.69 7.61
N ASP A 192 -0.13 20.15 6.46
CA ASP A 192 0.67 21.35 6.33
C ASP A 192 -0.06 22.58 6.89
N THR A 193 -1.33 22.74 6.51
CA THR A 193 -2.18 23.84 6.96
C THR A 193 -2.42 23.79 8.48
N TYR A 194 -2.69 22.60 9.04
CA TYR A 194 -2.98 22.47 10.47
C TYR A 194 -1.73 22.70 11.32
N LEU A 195 -0.58 22.15 10.94
CA LEU A 195 0.68 22.36 11.64
C LEU A 195 1.07 23.84 11.65
N ALA A 196 0.96 24.52 10.51
CA ALA A 196 1.21 25.96 10.42
C ALA A 196 0.26 26.78 11.32
N LYS A 197 -1.05 26.47 11.33
CA LYS A 197 -2.05 27.14 12.19
C LYS A 197 -1.77 26.92 13.67
N LEU A 198 -1.20 25.78 14.06
CA LEU A 198 -0.82 25.48 15.44
C LEU A 198 0.51 26.14 15.85
N GLY A 199 1.17 26.85 14.95
CA GLY A 199 2.39 27.62 15.18
C GLY A 199 3.69 26.88 14.90
N ALA A 200 3.65 25.70 14.25
CA ALA A 200 4.84 25.01 13.78
C ALA A 200 5.48 25.75 12.59
N THR A 201 6.79 25.60 12.42
CA THR A 201 7.55 26.22 11.34
C THR A 201 7.98 25.17 10.33
N SER A 202 7.62 25.35 9.06
CA SER A 202 8.12 24.48 8.00
C SER A 202 9.61 24.73 7.77
N PHE A 203 10.45 23.69 7.85
CA PHE A 203 11.88 23.77 7.52
C PHE A 203 12.17 23.49 6.04
N ILE A 204 11.21 22.90 5.34
CA ILE A 204 11.26 22.60 3.93
C ILE A 204 9.87 22.72 3.32
N GLU A 205 9.77 23.25 2.11
CA GLU A 205 8.51 23.38 1.39
C GLU A 205 7.88 21.99 1.16
N ARG A 206 6.55 21.91 1.34
CA ARG A 206 5.78 20.69 1.04
C ARG A 206 5.95 20.32 -0.43
N ILE A 207 6.06 19.03 -0.71
CA ILE A 207 5.98 18.50 -2.06
C ILE A 207 4.66 17.75 -2.27
N ASP A 208 3.99 18.05 -3.39
CA ASP A 208 2.79 17.35 -3.85
C ASP A 208 3.20 16.41 -5.00
N CYS A 209 3.30 15.10 -4.72
CA CYS A 209 3.76 14.09 -5.66
C CYS A 209 2.58 13.40 -6.34
N ASP A 210 2.69 13.19 -7.65
CA ASP A 210 1.74 12.44 -8.46
C ASP A 210 1.99 10.92 -8.36
N VAL A 211 1.32 10.11 -9.18
CA VAL A 211 1.41 8.64 -9.17
C VAL A 211 2.81 8.10 -9.43
N ASP A 212 3.67 8.86 -10.12
CA ASP A 212 5.08 8.58 -10.41
C ASP A 212 6.02 9.28 -9.42
N TYR A 213 5.68 9.24 -8.14
CA TYR A 213 6.26 10.02 -7.04
C TYR A 213 7.72 9.70 -6.70
N GLU A 214 8.25 8.56 -7.15
CA GLU A 214 9.50 8.00 -6.64
C GLU A 214 10.68 8.98 -6.74
N ALA A 215 10.92 9.53 -7.92
CA ALA A 215 12.05 10.44 -8.16
C ALA A 215 11.88 11.77 -7.40
N ALA A 216 10.69 12.35 -7.42
CA ALA A 216 10.38 13.60 -6.74
C ALA A 216 10.47 13.46 -5.22
N ALA A 217 9.96 12.35 -4.66
CA ALA A 217 10.05 12.04 -3.25
C ALA A 217 11.51 11.77 -2.81
N GLU A 218 12.32 11.09 -3.64
CA GLU A 218 13.74 10.85 -3.36
C GLU A 218 14.53 12.14 -3.28
N GLU A 219 14.38 13.04 -4.25
CA GLU A 219 15.04 14.35 -4.24
C GLU A 219 14.65 15.16 -3.02
N TRP A 220 13.35 15.19 -2.69
CA TRP A 220 12.87 15.92 -1.53
C TRP A 220 13.41 15.34 -0.22
N ARG A 221 13.45 13.99 -0.06
CA ARG A 221 14.01 13.33 1.12
C ARG A 221 15.46 13.71 1.35
N LYS A 222 16.30 13.66 0.31
CA LYS A 222 17.72 14.09 0.38
C LYS A 222 17.84 15.55 0.86
N ASN A 223 17.04 16.44 0.29
CA ASN A 223 17.04 17.85 0.67
C ASN A 223 16.55 18.06 2.12
N ALA A 224 15.53 17.31 2.55
CA ALA A 224 14.98 17.39 3.90
C ALA A 224 16.00 16.90 4.95
N LEU A 225 16.66 15.78 4.71
CA LEU A 225 17.68 15.24 5.62
C LEU A 225 18.88 16.18 5.76
N GLY A 226 19.32 16.81 4.68
CA GLY A 226 20.35 17.86 4.71
C GLY A 226 19.99 19.00 5.68
N LYS A 227 18.76 19.53 5.59
CA LYS A 227 18.27 20.60 6.47
C LYS A 227 18.07 20.14 7.92
N VAL A 228 17.55 18.92 8.14
CA VAL A 228 17.43 18.35 9.48
C VAL A 228 18.80 18.21 10.13
N LYS A 229 19.82 17.75 9.40
CA LYS A 229 21.18 17.60 9.89
C LYS A 229 21.81 18.93 10.28
N GLU A 230 21.63 19.99 9.49
CA GLU A 230 22.08 21.34 9.79
C GLU A 230 21.49 21.87 11.11
N THR A 231 20.20 21.60 11.36
CA THR A 231 19.50 22.09 12.56
C THR A 231 19.79 21.23 13.79
N LEU A 232 20.01 19.93 13.66
CA LEU A 232 20.38 19.03 14.76
C LEU A 232 21.86 19.16 15.14
N SER A 233 22.78 19.40 14.17
CA SER A 233 24.22 19.53 14.41
C SER A 233 24.63 20.81 15.15
N SER A 234 23.74 21.80 15.25
CA SER A 234 23.98 23.02 16.04
C SER A 234 23.87 22.82 17.57
N GLY A 235 23.65 21.60 18.03
CA GLY A 235 23.62 21.18 19.45
C GLY A 235 24.59 20.04 19.69
N ASN A 236 25.80 20.35 20.17
CA ASN A 236 26.90 19.49 20.64
C ASN A 236 26.80 17.97 20.39
N GLU A 237 27.90 17.42 19.83
CA GLU A 237 28.20 15.99 19.70
C GLU A 237 28.01 15.25 21.03
N ALA A 238 27.00 14.42 21.12
CA ALA A 238 26.88 13.37 22.10
C ALA A 238 27.05 12.04 21.37
N GLU A 239 28.07 11.29 21.79
CA GLU A 239 28.41 9.95 21.32
C GLU A 239 27.19 9.02 21.40
N ILE A 240 26.70 8.57 20.25
CA ILE A 240 25.53 7.68 20.16
C ILE A 240 26.01 6.25 20.45
N VAL A 241 25.74 5.76 21.64
CA VAL A 241 25.80 4.33 21.94
C VAL A 241 24.59 3.67 21.28
N GLN A 242 24.78 3.05 20.13
CA GLN A 242 23.78 2.19 19.51
C GLN A 242 23.56 0.95 20.36
N LEU A 243 22.44 0.90 21.08
CA LEU A 243 21.89 -0.35 21.57
C LEU A 243 21.19 -1.06 20.40
N PRO A 244 21.55 -2.30 20.04
CA PRO A 244 20.82 -3.03 19.05
C PRO A 244 19.45 -3.38 19.64
N VAL A 245 18.42 -2.66 19.22
CA VAL A 245 17.03 -3.09 19.39
C VAL A 245 16.84 -4.23 18.40
N GLY A 246 16.66 -5.44 18.93
CA GLY A 246 16.32 -6.61 18.14
C GLY A 246 14.99 -6.34 17.44
N GLN A 247 15.04 -6.00 16.17
CA GLN A 247 13.90 -6.11 15.29
C GLN A 247 13.57 -7.60 15.20
N ALA A 248 12.33 -7.97 15.56
CA ALA A 248 11.74 -9.18 15.06
C ALA A 248 11.85 -9.07 13.53
N ALA A 249 12.63 -9.96 12.91
CA ALA A 249 12.74 -10.04 11.48
C ALA A 249 11.37 -10.48 10.95
N ALA A 250 10.53 -9.51 10.58
CA ALA A 250 9.56 -9.77 9.55
C ALA A 250 10.39 -10.20 8.34
N SER A 251 10.14 -11.38 7.81
CA SER A 251 10.76 -11.89 6.60
C SER A 251 10.30 -11.01 5.45
N HIS A 252 10.99 -9.89 5.22
CA HIS A 252 10.75 -9.09 4.04
C HIS A 252 11.15 -9.96 2.84
N SER A 253 10.18 -10.31 2.01
CA SER A 253 10.43 -10.90 0.70
C SER A 253 11.47 -10.03 -0.02
N GLN A 254 12.42 -10.67 -0.71
CA GLN A 254 13.37 -9.95 -1.58
C GLN A 254 12.68 -9.27 -2.77
N TYR A 255 11.41 -9.62 -3.04
CA TYR A 255 10.61 -9.09 -4.14
C TYR A 255 9.68 -7.99 -3.66
N ASN A 256 9.67 -6.88 -4.38
CA ASN A 256 8.87 -5.69 -4.11
C ASN A 256 8.60 -4.92 -5.42
N LYS A 257 7.99 -3.74 -5.35
CA LYS A 257 7.68 -2.89 -6.50
C LYS A 257 8.89 -2.60 -7.39
N GLN A 258 10.09 -2.39 -6.80
CA GLN A 258 11.33 -2.09 -7.51
C GLN A 258 12.05 -3.35 -8.02
N ASN A 259 11.86 -4.46 -7.34
CA ASN A 259 12.42 -5.76 -7.69
C ASN A 259 11.30 -6.82 -7.74
N PRO A 260 10.41 -6.81 -8.75
CA PRO A 260 9.29 -7.74 -8.83
C PRO A 260 9.75 -9.16 -9.17
N TYR A 261 8.99 -10.15 -8.71
CA TYR A 261 9.15 -11.55 -9.13
C TYR A 261 8.61 -11.73 -10.54
N THR A 262 9.31 -12.50 -11.37
CA THR A 262 8.80 -12.93 -12.68
C THR A 262 8.02 -14.24 -12.48
N ALA A 263 6.71 -14.13 -12.47
CA ALA A 263 5.74 -15.21 -12.32
C ALA A 263 5.19 -15.65 -13.67
N THR A 264 4.49 -16.78 -13.70
CA THR A 264 3.86 -17.31 -14.90
C THR A 264 2.33 -17.22 -14.82
N LEU A 265 1.67 -16.75 -15.88
CA LEU A 265 0.22 -16.81 -16.00
C LEU A 265 -0.21 -18.26 -16.23
N LEU A 266 -0.99 -18.84 -15.32
CA LEU A 266 -1.54 -20.19 -15.46
C LEU A 266 -2.87 -20.19 -16.21
N THR A 267 -3.78 -19.31 -15.81
CA THR A 267 -5.16 -19.26 -16.33
C THR A 267 -5.64 -17.84 -16.53
N SER A 268 -6.36 -17.59 -17.61
CA SER A 268 -7.10 -16.34 -17.87
C SER A 268 -8.52 -16.68 -18.37
N GLN A 269 -9.40 -17.01 -17.44
CA GLN A 269 -10.76 -17.48 -17.76
C GLN A 269 -11.80 -16.36 -17.63
N LYS A 270 -12.57 -16.11 -18.71
CA LYS A 270 -13.75 -15.24 -18.63
C LYS A 270 -14.82 -15.87 -17.72
N ILE A 271 -15.23 -15.16 -16.69
CA ILE A 271 -16.24 -15.59 -15.70
C ILE A 271 -17.57 -14.83 -15.80
N THR A 272 -17.67 -13.86 -16.69
CA THR A 272 -18.95 -13.27 -17.10
C THR A 272 -19.57 -14.07 -18.25
N GLY A 273 -20.89 -14.10 -18.30
CA GLY A 273 -21.63 -14.81 -19.34
C GLY A 273 -21.35 -14.28 -20.75
N ARG A 274 -21.75 -15.05 -21.76
CA ARG A 274 -21.47 -14.75 -23.17
C ARG A 274 -22.08 -13.44 -23.64
N ASP A 275 -23.27 -13.11 -23.13
CA ASP A 275 -24.02 -11.92 -23.50
C ASP A 275 -23.84 -10.75 -22.52
N SER A 276 -22.89 -10.87 -21.59
CA SER A 276 -22.52 -9.78 -20.70
C SER A 276 -21.92 -8.61 -21.49
N GLY A 277 -22.32 -7.40 -21.13
CA GLY A 277 -21.65 -6.17 -21.59
C GLY A 277 -20.34 -5.86 -20.87
N LYS A 278 -19.79 -6.85 -20.13
CA LYS A 278 -18.48 -6.80 -19.47
C LYS A 278 -17.66 -8.04 -19.82
N ASP A 279 -16.35 -7.91 -19.78
CA ASP A 279 -15.42 -9.04 -19.72
C ASP A 279 -14.73 -8.99 -18.35
N VAL A 280 -15.11 -9.90 -17.45
CA VAL A 280 -14.43 -10.10 -16.17
C VAL A 280 -13.78 -11.45 -16.18
N ARG A 281 -12.51 -11.50 -15.78
CA ARG A 281 -11.70 -12.72 -15.81
C ARG A 281 -11.24 -13.12 -14.44
N HIS A 282 -11.22 -14.42 -14.23
CA HIS A 282 -10.45 -15.09 -13.21
C HIS A 282 -9.06 -15.35 -13.75
N ILE A 283 -8.06 -14.86 -13.04
CA ILE A 283 -6.65 -14.95 -13.41
C ILE A 283 -5.94 -15.77 -12.33
N GLU A 284 -5.18 -16.78 -12.70
CA GLU A 284 -4.32 -17.57 -11.82
C GLU A 284 -2.87 -17.36 -12.21
N ILE A 285 -2.01 -17.05 -11.25
CA ILE A 285 -0.59 -16.75 -11.44
C ILE A 285 0.21 -17.64 -10.51
N ASP A 286 1.23 -18.30 -11.04
CA ASP A 286 2.14 -19.18 -10.32
C ASP A 286 3.19 -18.35 -9.57
N LEU A 287 3.31 -18.59 -8.26
CA LEU A 287 4.31 -17.98 -7.39
C LEU A 287 5.39 -18.98 -6.93
N ASP A 288 5.38 -20.23 -7.45
CA ASP A 288 6.35 -21.27 -7.06
C ASP A 288 7.80 -20.77 -7.17
N GLY A 289 8.60 -21.08 -6.16
CA GLY A 289 9.99 -20.67 -6.07
C GLY A 289 10.23 -19.20 -5.72
N SER A 290 9.18 -18.35 -5.60
CA SER A 290 9.32 -16.94 -5.20
C SER A 290 9.55 -16.77 -3.70
N GLY A 291 8.98 -17.65 -2.88
CA GLY A 291 8.86 -17.47 -1.44
C GLY A 291 7.93 -16.28 -1.06
N LEU A 292 7.14 -15.76 -2.01
CA LEU A 292 6.14 -14.74 -1.73
C LEU A 292 5.01 -15.33 -0.89
N THR A 293 4.64 -14.63 0.15
CA THR A 293 3.49 -14.96 0.99
C THR A 293 2.52 -13.79 1.01
N TYR A 294 1.22 -14.10 1.10
CA TYR A 294 0.19 -13.10 1.21
C TYR A 294 -0.93 -13.53 2.16
N GLN A 295 -1.72 -12.59 2.58
CA GLN A 295 -2.90 -12.83 3.41
C GLN A 295 -4.15 -12.27 2.73
N PRO A 296 -5.33 -12.81 2.98
CA PRO A 296 -6.58 -12.22 2.54
C PRO A 296 -6.65 -10.73 2.89
N GLY A 297 -7.01 -9.90 1.89
CA GLY A 297 -7.00 -8.45 1.99
C GLY A 297 -5.72 -7.76 1.53
N ASP A 298 -4.65 -8.51 1.19
CA ASP A 298 -3.50 -7.99 0.47
C ASP A 298 -3.83 -7.77 -1.03
N ALA A 299 -2.99 -7.00 -1.72
CA ALA A 299 -3.08 -6.80 -3.15
C ALA A 299 -1.85 -7.36 -3.88
N LEU A 300 -2.06 -7.81 -5.12
CA LEU A 300 -0.97 -8.14 -6.03
C LEU A 300 -0.67 -6.95 -6.92
N GLY A 301 0.56 -6.46 -6.86
CA GLY A 301 1.08 -5.48 -7.80
C GLY A 301 1.53 -6.17 -9.08
N VAL A 302 1.00 -5.70 -10.21
CA VAL A 302 1.28 -6.26 -11.53
C VAL A 302 1.92 -5.20 -12.42
N TRP A 303 3.14 -5.46 -12.86
CA TRP A 303 3.77 -4.73 -13.94
C TRP A 303 3.28 -5.28 -15.27
N TYR A 304 3.02 -4.41 -16.22
CA TYR A 304 2.45 -4.76 -17.51
C TYR A 304 3.18 -4.08 -18.66
N GLU A 305 3.00 -4.59 -19.84
CA GLU A 305 3.42 -3.95 -21.08
C GLU A 305 2.24 -3.29 -21.76
N ASN A 306 2.45 -2.14 -22.33
CA ASN A 306 1.46 -1.48 -23.18
C ASN A 306 1.27 -2.20 -24.52
N SER A 307 0.15 -1.93 -25.18
CA SER A 307 -0.10 -2.42 -26.52
C SER A 307 0.87 -1.80 -27.55
N SER A 308 1.67 -2.63 -28.23
CA SER A 308 2.50 -2.20 -29.35
C SER A 308 1.69 -1.51 -30.46
N LYS A 309 0.43 -1.93 -30.67
CA LYS A 309 -0.50 -1.26 -31.58
C LYS A 309 -0.80 0.18 -31.15
N LEU A 310 -1.07 0.40 -29.85
CA LEU A 310 -1.32 1.74 -29.30
C LEU A 310 -0.06 2.61 -29.40
N ALA A 311 1.11 2.06 -29.03
CA ALA A 311 2.39 2.77 -29.18
C ALA A 311 2.61 3.24 -30.63
N ASN A 312 2.40 2.38 -31.62
CA ASN A 312 2.49 2.74 -33.03
C ASN A 312 1.46 3.80 -33.46
N GLN A 313 0.23 3.75 -32.92
CA GLN A 313 -0.77 4.78 -33.18
C GLN A 313 -0.30 6.16 -32.65
N ILE A 314 0.24 6.21 -31.43
CA ILE A 314 0.78 7.44 -30.84
C ILE A 314 1.93 7.99 -31.68
N LEU A 315 2.92 7.17 -32.01
CA LEU A 315 4.06 7.55 -32.84
C LEU A 315 3.61 8.13 -34.19
N GLY A 316 2.62 7.50 -34.83
CA GLY A 316 2.04 8.00 -36.07
C GLY A 316 1.33 9.36 -35.92
N LYS A 317 0.69 9.65 -34.78
CA LYS A 317 0.03 10.95 -34.51
C LYS A 317 1.06 12.08 -34.37
N VAL A 318 2.22 11.78 -33.77
CA VAL A 318 3.27 12.80 -33.50
C VAL A 318 4.40 12.80 -34.56
N GLY A 319 4.32 11.91 -35.55
CA GLY A 319 5.23 11.88 -36.70
C GLY A 319 6.59 11.26 -36.42
N LEU A 320 6.67 10.31 -35.49
CA LEU A 320 7.85 9.50 -35.18
C LEU A 320 7.76 8.13 -35.85
N SER A 321 8.92 7.54 -36.13
CA SER A 321 9.02 6.21 -36.80
C SER A 321 9.07 5.04 -35.80
N GLY A 322 9.43 5.32 -34.55
CA GLY A 322 9.58 4.34 -33.47
C GLY A 322 11.01 3.83 -33.26
N VAL A 323 11.94 4.14 -34.18
CA VAL A 323 13.35 3.74 -34.07
C VAL A 323 14.23 4.81 -33.44
N GLU A 324 13.70 6.00 -33.25
CA GLU A 324 14.38 7.11 -32.58
C GLU A 324 14.79 6.67 -31.16
N THR A 325 15.98 7.06 -30.73
CA THR A 325 16.55 6.66 -29.44
C THR A 325 16.22 7.68 -28.37
N VAL A 326 15.84 7.20 -27.20
CA VAL A 326 15.66 7.99 -25.98
C VAL A 326 16.44 7.36 -24.83
N ASP A 327 16.91 8.19 -23.90
CA ASP A 327 17.48 7.72 -22.64
C ASP A 327 16.39 7.70 -21.56
N VAL A 328 16.26 6.55 -20.90
CA VAL A 328 15.29 6.35 -19.82
C VAL A 328 16.01 5.68 -18.66
N ASP A 329 16.28 6.46 -17.59
CA ASP A 329 16.98 6.01 -16.39
C ASP A 329 18.41 5.46 -16.68
N GLY A 330 19.11 6.07 -17.65
CA GLY A 330 20.44 5.64 -18.10
C GLY A 330 20.43 4.45 -19.06
N GLU A 331 19.24 3.97 -19.47
CA GLU A 331 19.06 2.94 -20.47
C GLU A 331 18.69 3.57 -21.83
N SER A 332 19.48 3.29 -22.87
CA SER A 332 19.22 3.76 -24.24
C SER A 332 18.26 2.81 -24.95
N LEU A 333 17.03 3.27 -25.23
CA LEU A 333 15.96 2.47 -25.82
C LEU A 333 15.45 3.13 -27.12
N SER A 334 14.85 2.32 -28.02
CA SER A 334 14.00 2.88 -29.07
C SER A 334 12.76 3.51 -28.42
N ILE A 335 12.27 4.62 -29.00
CA ILE A 335 11.05 5.26 -28.49
C ILE A 335 9.85 4.29 -28.48
N HIS A 336 9.75 3.38 -29.44
CA HIS A 336 8.72 2.35 -29.44
C HIS A 336 8.84 1.43 -28.21
N SER A 337 10.05 0.92 -27.91
CA SER A 337 10.28 0.06 -26.75
C SER A 337 10.01 0.81 -25.44
N ALA A 338 10.43 2.07 -25.37
CA ALA A 338 10.17 2.92 -24.21
C ALA A 338 8.65 3.13 -23.97
N LEU A 339 7.86 3.38 -25.02
CA LEU A 339 6.40 3.50 -24.91
C LEU A 339 5.73 2.19 -24.47
N VAL A 340 6.26 1.04 -24.89
CA VAL A 340 5.71 -0.26 -24.51
C VAL A 340 6.00 -0.60 -23.04
N SER A 341 7.19 -0.26 -22.53
CA SER A 341 7.65 -0.82 -21.24
C SER A 341 7.91 0.21 -20.13
N LYS A 342 8.02 1.50 -20.44
CA LYS A 342 8.49 2.50 -19.46
C LYS A 342 7.50 3.65 -19.19
N PHE A 343 6.52 3.89 -20.06
CA PHE A 343 5.63 5.05 -19.96
C PHE A 343 4.15 4.65 -19.95
N GLU A 344 3.34 5.37 -19.18
CA GLU A 344 1.87 5.30 -19.28
C GLU A 344 1.44 5.95 -20.60
N ILE A 345 0.74 5.19 -21.45
CA ILE A 345 0.28 5.65 -22.76
C ILE A 345 -1.24 5.53 -22.97
N THR A 346 -1.96 5.05 -21.98
CA THR A 346 -3.43 4.91 -22.06
C THR A 346 -4.13 6.11 -21.45
N THR A 347 -3.93 6.38 -20.17
CA THR A 347 -4.67 7.38 -19.42
C THR A 347 -4.04 8.76 -19.57
N SER A 348 -4.81 9.75 -20.01
CA SER A 348 -4.32 11.13 -20.02
C SER A 348 -4.45 11.81 -18.64
N ASN A 349 -3.84 12.95 -18.49
CA ASN A 349 -3.89 13.74 -17.27
C ASN A 349 -3.86 15.24 -17.59
N PRO A 350 -4.28 16.12 -16.68
CA PRO A 350 -4.33 17.57 -16.89
C PRO A 350 -2.99 18.18 -17.30
N GLN A 351 -1.87 17.69 -16.76
CA GLN A 351 -0.54 18.21 -17.08
C GLN A 351 -0.13 17.91 -18.52
N LEU A 352 -0.36 16.67 -18.98
CA LEU A 352 -0.11 16.25 -20.37
C LEU A 352 -0.92 17.11 -21.34
N VAL A 353 -2.23 17.26 -21.07
CA VAL A 353 -3.13 18.05 -21.92
C VAL A 353 -2.68 19.51 -21.98
N THR A 354 -2.27 20.09 -20.85
CA THR A 354 -1.79 21.47 -20.76
C THR A 354 -0.49 21.65 -21.56
N LYS A 355 0.51 20.81 -21.32
CA LYS A 355 1.79 20.87 -22.05
C LYS A 355 1.60 20.65 -23.56
N PHE A 356 0.76 19.67 -23.93
CA PHE A 356 0.49 19.44 -25.35
C PHE A 356 -0.32 20.58 -26.01
N ALA A 357 -1.22 21.24 -25.28
CA ALA A 357 -1.92 22.43 -25.75
C ALA A 357 -0.95 23.56 -26.12
N GLU A 358 0.09 23.75 -25.32
CA GLU A 358 1.16 24.74 -25.57
C GLU A 358 1.99 24.34 -26.79
N LEU A 359 2.54 23.12 -26.83
CA LEU A 359 3.39 22.61 -27.91
C LEU A 359 2.65 22.58 -29.25
N SER A 360 1.43 22.11 -29.26
CA SER A 360 0.62 21.99 -30.47
C SER A 360 0.03 23.32 -30.93
N GLY A 361 -0.15 24.28 -30.01
CA GLY A 361 -0.90 25.52 -30.27
C GLY A 361 -2.37 25.24 -30.64
N SER A 362 -2.97 24.15 -30.12
CA SER A 362 -4.38 23.81 -30.33
C SER A 362 -5.28 24.77 -29.59
N LYS A 363 -6.03 25.63 -30.30
CA LYS A 363 -6.99 26.58 -29.68
C LYS A 363 -8.07 25.88 -28.88
N LYS A 364 -8.47 24.66 -29.28
CA LYS A 364 -9.45 23.85 -28.54
C LYS A 364 -8.91 23.44 -27.18
N LEU A 365 -7.69 22.88 -27.13
CA LEU A 365 -7.06 22.48 -25.89
C LEU A 365 -6.66 23.69 -25.02
N GLN A 366 -6.16 24.77 -25.59
CA GLN A 366 -5.85 26.01 -24.87
C GLN A 366 -7.07 26.55 -24.13
N LYS A 367 -8.24 26.59 -24.82
CA LYS A 367 -9.50 26.99 -24.19
C LYS A 367 -9.96 26.01 -23.09
N LEU A 368 -9.67 24.71 -23.27
CA LEU A 368 -10.01 23.69 -22.27
C LEU A 368 -9.18 23.87 -20.99
N VAL A 369 -7.90 24.21 -21.13
CA VAL A 369 -6.97 24.45 -20.00
C VAL A 369 -7.38 25.63 -19.13
N GLU A 370 -8.14 26.61 -19.66
CA GLU A 370 -8.66 27.73 -18.88
C GLU A 370 -9.72 27.32 -17.83
N ASP A 371 -10.35 26.16 -18.00
CA ASP A 371 -11.41 25.63 -17.12
C ASP A 371 -10.95 24.32 -16.49
N LYS A 372 -10.55 24.38 -15.22
CA LYS A 372 -9.95 23.24 -14.51
C LYS A 372 -10.88 22.02 -14.40
N ASP A 373 -12.18 22.25 -14.26
CA ASP A 373 -13.15 21.15 -14.09
C ASP A 373 -13.36 20.42 -15.42
N LYS A 374 -13.52 21.17 -16.51
CA LYS A 374 -13.59 20.58 -17.85
C LYS A 374 -12.30 19.92 -18.28
N LEU A 375 -11.14 20.47 -17.88
CA LEU A 375 -9.84 19.85 -18.15
C LEU A 375 -9.72 18.50 -17.46
N ARG A 376 -10.14 18.39 -16.20
CA ARG A 376 -10.17 17.12 -15.46
C ARG A 376 -11.13 16.12 -16.09
N GLU A 377 -12.37 16.53 -16.36
CA GLU A 377 -13.37 15.70 -17.04
C GLU A 377 -12.88 15.19 -18.39
N TYR A 378 -12.28 16.06 -19.20
CA TYR A 378 -11.70 15.68 -20.47
C TYR A 378 -10.56 14.67 -20.30
N SER A 379 -9.63 14.92 -19.39
CA SER A 379 -8.48 14.05 -19.14
C SER A 379 -8.92 12.67 -18.64
N ALA A 380 -9.92 12.60 -17.76
CA ALA A 380 -10.44 11.33 -17.24
C ALA A 380 -11.14 10.47 -18.30
N ASN A 381 -11.69 11.09 -19.36
CA ASN A 381 -12.47 10.41 -20.39
C ASN A 381 -11.77 10.29 -21.77
N THR A 382 -10.50 10.72 -21.87
CA THR A 382 -9.77 10.78 -23.14
C THR A 382 -8.40 10.11 -23.02
N GLN A 383 -8.09 9.16 -23.90
CA GLN A 383 -6.76 8.56 -23.93
C GLN A 383 -5.72 9.49 -24.58
N ILE A 384 -4.44 9.25 -24.27
CA ILE A 384 -3.30 10.02 -24.79
C ILE A 384 -3.29 10.08 -26.32
N VAL A 385 -3.60 8.96 -26.98
CA VAL A 385 -3.67 8.90 -28.45
C VAL A 385 -4.73 9.84 -29.02
N ASP A 386 -5.83 10.06 -28.30
CA ASP A 386 -6.92 10.94 -28.73
C ASP A 386 -6.58 12.41 -28.45
N VAL A 387 -5.87 12.70 -27.36
CA VAL A 387 -5.32 14.03 -27.10
C VAL A 387 -4.37 14.45 -28.23
N PHE A 388 -3.47 13.57 -28.66
CA PHE A 388 -2.55 13.83 -29.77
C PHE A 388 -3.24 13.90 -31.13
N ALA A 389 -4.42 13.30 -31.26
CA ALA A 389 -5.23 13.40 -32.48
C ALA A 389 -5.91 14.77 -32.64
N GLU A 390 -6.09 15.56 -31.57
CA GLU A 390 -6.75 16.86 -31.63
C GLU A 390 -6.07 17.87 -32.57
N LYS A 391 -4.75 17.78 -32.70
CA LYS A 391 -4.01 18.60 -33.64
C LYS A 391 -2.73 17.88 -34.09
N LYS A 392 -2.60 17.63 -35.37
CA LYS A 392 -1.39 17.04 -35.96
C LYS A 392 -0.17 17.92 -35.61
N THR A 393 0.72 17.38 -34.81
CA THR A 393 1.91 18.05 -34.28
C THR A 393 3.10 17.12 -34.44
N LYS A 394 4.21 17.62 -34.97
CA LYS A 394 5.46 16.84 -34.99
C LYS A 394 6.20 17.09 -33.70
N LEU A 395 6.53 16.01 -32.99
CA LEU A 395 7.36 16.05 -31.79
C LEU A 395 8.69 15.34 -32.06
N THR A 396 9.71 15.72 -31.32
CA THR A 396 10.91 14.89 -31.15
C THR A 396 10.62 13.76 -30.16
N ALA A 397 11.47 12.75 -30.12
CA ALA A 397 11.32 11.65 -29.17
C ALA A 397 11.40 12.16 -27.71
N ASP A 398 12.32 13.07 -27.41
CA ASP A 398 12.48 13.68 -26.08
C ASP A 398 11.28 14.55 -25.68
N GLU A 399 10.69 15.30 -26.61
CA GLU A 399 9.46 16.05 -26.35
C GLU A 399 8.29 15.10 -26.02
N LEU A 400 8.18 13.97 -26.74
CA LEU A 400 7.13 12.98 -26.48
C LEU A 400 7.28 12.38 -25.08
N VAL A 401 8.47 11.89 -24.71
CA VAL A 401 8.67 11.27 -23.38
C VAL A 401 8.54 12.31 -22.25
N GLY A 402 8.89 13.57 -22.51
CA GLY A 402 8.71 14.69 -21.55
C GLY A 402 7.23 15.05 -21.26
N LEU A 403 6.29 14.56 -22.09
CA LEU A 403 4.84 14.70 -21.86
C LEU A 403 4.27 13.54 -21.04
N LEU A 404 4.93 12.37 -21.02
CA LEU A 404 4.40 11.13 -20.48
C LEU A 404 4.87 10.93 -19.03
N ARG A 405 4.01 10.30 -18.23
CA ARG A 405 4.37 9.79 -16.90
C ARG A 405 5.05 8.42 -17.03
N ARG A 406 5.80 8.06 -16.00
CA ARG A 406 6.34 6.70 -15.91
C ARG A 406 5.20 5.69 -15.77
N LEU A 407 5.42 4.51 -16.36
CA LEU A 407 4.54 3.37 -16.14
C LEU A 407 4.63 2.92 -14.67
N THR A 408 3.48 2.76 -14.05
CA THR A 408 3.38 2.24 -12.68
C THR A 408 2.61 0.91 -12.67
N PRO A 409 2.94 -0.03 -11.78
CA PRO A 409 2.19 -1.27 -11.68
C PRO A 409 0.75 -0.99 -11.23
N ARG A 410 -0.16 -1.91 -11.53
CA ARG A 410 -1.54 -1.85 -11.03
C ARG A 410 -1.71 -2.84 -9.88
N LEU A 411 -2.35 -2.38 -8.82
CA LEU A 411 -2.72 -3.22 -7.68
C LEU A 411 -4.08 -3.87 -7.95
N TYR A 412 -4.17 -5.15 -7.64
CA TYR A 412 -5.40 -5.93 -7.71
C TYR A 412 -5.60 -6.63 -6.37
N SER A 413 -6.76 -6.44 -5.73
CA SER A 413 -7.10 -7.17 -4.51
C SER A 413 -7.04 -8.67 -4.78
N ILE A 414 -6.32 -9.41 -3.95
CA ILE A 414 -6.11 -10.86 -4.12
C ILE A 414 -7.43 -11.59 -3.87
N ALA A 415 -7.79 -12.49 -4.79
CA ALA A 415 -9.05 -13.24 -4.79
C ALA A 415 -8.92 -14.69 -4.33
N SER A 416 -7.78 -15.06 -3.71
CA SER A 416 -7.51 -16.39 -3.16
C SER A 416 -6.98 -16.31 -1.74
N SER A 417 -7.22 -17.35 -0.93
CA SER A 417 -6.44 -17.61 0.28
C SER A 417 -5.25 -18.48 -0.08
N GLN A 418 -4.06 -18.15 0.41
CA GLN A 418 -2.87 -18.97 0.17
C GLN A 418 -2.99 -20.37 0.78
N ALA A 419 -3.77 -20.52 1.86
CA ALA A 419 -4.07 -21.81 2.44
C ALA A 419 -4.92 -22.71 1.53
N GLU A 420 -5.66 -22.15 0.56
CA GLU A 420 -6.49 -22.89 -0.40
C GLU A 420 -5.74 -23.23 -1.68
N VAL A 421 -4.79 -22.37 -2.12
CA VAL A 421 -4.18 -22.45 -3.45
C VAL A 421 -2.65 -22.65 -3.41
N ASP A 422 -2.06 -22.83 -2.23
CA ASP A 422 -0.63 -23.04 -2.00
C ASP A 422 0.25 -21.95 -2.65
N GLU A 423 0.96 -22.26 -3.71
CA GLU A 423 1.94 -21.40 -4.40
C GLU A 423 1.31 -20.62 -5.56
N GLU A 424 0.01 -20.43 -5.58
CA GLU A 424 -0.69 -19.63 -6.57
C GLU A 424 -1.25 -18.34 -5.96
N VAL A 425 -1.57 -17.37 -6.80
CA VAL A 425 -2.35 -16.20 -6.47
C VAL A 425 -3.42 -15.94 -7.52
N HIS A 426 -4.67 -15.75 -7.09
CA HIS A 426 -5.80 -15.53 -7.99
C HIS A 426 -6.26 -14.08 -7.95
N LEU A 427 -6.67 -13.56 -9.11
CA LEU A 427 -7.21 -12.21 -9.27
C LEU A 427 -8.58 -12.24 -9.96
N THR A 428 -9.38 -11.20 -9.70
CA THR A 428 -10.62 -10.92 -10.43
C THR A 428 -10.44 -9.62 -11.23
N VAL A 429 -10.22 -9.75 -12.53
CA VAL A 429 -9.85 -8.63 -13.40
C VAL A 429 -10.98 -8.27 -14.36
N GLY A 430 -11.53 -7.06 -14.20
CA GLY A 430 -12.45 -6.47 -15.17
C GLY A 430 -11.68 -5.81 -16.31
N LEU A 431 -11.91 -6.25 -17.54
CA LEU A 431 -11.36 -5.58 -18.71
C LEU A 431 -11.96 -4.19 -18.86
N VAL A 432 -11.12 -3.17 -18.81
CA VAL A 432 -11.51 -1.80 -19.16
C VAL A 432 -11.54 -1.69 -20.68
N GLU A 433 -12.76 -1.57 -21.21
CA GLU A 433 -13.02 -1.41 -22.65
C GLU A 433 -14.16 -0.40 -22.83
N TYR A 434 -13.99 0.53 -23.74
CA TYR A 434 -15.02 1.50 -24.13
C TYR A 434 -14.83 2.00 -25.57
N ASP A 435 -15.91 2.51 -26.15
CA ASP A 435 -15.88 3.07 -27.49
C ASP A 435 -15.61 4.59 -27.42
N HIS A 436 -14.66 5.09 -28.22
CA HIS A 436 -14.35 6.50 -28.37
C HIS A 436 -14.10 6.83 -29.86
N ASN A 437 -14.89 7.71 -30.45
CA ASN A 437 -14.79 8.11 -31.86
C ASN A 437 -14.73 6.91 -32.83
N ASP A 438 -15.66 5.96 -32.68
CA ASP A 438 -15.77 4.72 -33.47
C ASP A 438 -14.56 3.77 -33.35
N GLU A 439 -13.65 4.01 -32.40
CA GLU A 439 -12.55 3.12 -32.08
C GLU A 439 -12.66 2.58 -30.65
N LYS A 440 -12.32 1.31 -30.46
CA LYS A 440 -12.25 0.72 -29.13
C LYS A 440 -10.98 1.17 -28.40
N ARG A 441 -11.15 1.57 -27.14
CA ARG A 441 -10.08 1.93 -26.20
C ARG A 441 -10.03 0.92 -25.07
N TYR A 442 -8.83 0.63 -24.62
CA TYR A 442 -8.57 -0.39 -23.60
C TYR A 442 -7.71 0.19 -22.49
N GLY A 443 -7.92 -0.32 -21.26
CA GLY A 443 -7.00 -0.05 -20.15
C GLY A 443 -5.67 -0.78 -20.35
N GLY A 444 -4.58 -0.24 -19.85
CA GLY A 444 -3.24 -0.80 -20.01
C GLY A 444 -3.08 -2.18 -19.37
N ALA A 445 -3.13 -2.25 -18.03
CA ALA A 445 -2.94 -3.48 -17.27
C ALA A 445 -4.07 -4.49 -17.46
N SER A 446 -5.32 -4.05 -17.43
CA SER A 446 -6.46 -4.97 -17.56
C SER A 446 -6.49 -5.67 -18.91
N SER A 447 -6.16 -4.95 -20.00
CA SER A 447 -6.07 -5.58 -21.32
C SER A 447 -4.79 -6.40 -21.52
N PHE A 448 -3.73 -6.10 -20.79
CA PHE A 448 -2.53 -6.95 -20.74
C PHE A 448 -2.89 -8.32 -20.17
N LEU A 449 -3.44 -8.38 -18.97
CA LEU A 449 -3.82 -9.61 -18.29
C LEU A 449 -4.95 -10.38 -19.00
N ALA A 450 -5.94 -9.66 -19.54
CA ALA A 450 -7.12 -10.30 -20.11
C ALA A 450 -6.97 -10.76 -21.57
N GLN A 451 -6.09 -10.11 -22.35
CA GLN A 451 -6.10 -10.31 -23.82
C GLN A 451 -4.73 -10.48 -24.45
N ARG A 452 -3.65 -9.94 -23.85
CA ARG A 452 -2.33 -9.88 -24.48
C ARG A 452 -1.30 -10.83 -23.89
N LEU A 453 -1.44 -11.13 -22.59
CA LEU A 453 -0.64 -12.14 -21.92
C LEU A 453 -1.27 -13.51 -22.20
N GLU A 454 -0.53 -14.41 -22.81
CA GLU A 454 -0.97 -15.79 -23.07
C GLU A 454 -0.68 -16.67 -21.86
N GLU A 455 -1.46 -17.74 -21.67
CA GLU A 455 -1.18 -18.74 -20.64
C GLU A 455 0.21 -19.34 -20.86
N GLY A 456 1.00 -19.47 -19.80
CA GLY A 456 2.42 -19.81 -19.82
C GLY A 456 3.35 -18.61 -20.05
N GLY A 457 2.83 -17.40 -20.21
CA GLY A 457 3.61 -16.19 -20.38
C GLY A 457 4.04 -15.56 -19.05
N ASP A 458 5.12 -14.79 -19.10
CA ASP A 458 5.73 -14.15 -17.93
C ASP A 458 5.01 -12.87 -17.54
N VAL A 459 4.81 -12.68 -16.23
CA VAL A 459 4.28 -11.45 -15.62
C VAL A 459 5.08 -11.08 -14.38
N LYS A 460 5.45 -9.81 -14.26
CA LYS A 460 6.19 -9.31 -13.10
C LYS A 460 5.25 -8.88 -12.01
N VAL A 461 5.38 -9.49 -10.83
CA VAL A 461 4.47 -9.29 -9.70
C VAL A 461 5.20 -9.06 -8.37
N PHE A 462 4.51 -8.46 -7.43
CA PHE A 462 4.91 -8.34 -6.03
C PHE A 462 3.67 -8.27 -5.15
N VAL A 463 3.80 -8.63 -3.87
CA VAL A 463 2.71 -8.52 -2.90
C VAL A 463 2.77 -7.16 -2.22
N GLU A 464 1.65 -6.46 -2.20
CA GLU A 464 1.45 -5.24 -1.41
C GLU A 464 0.59 -5.56 -0.19
N HIS A 465 1.20 -5.54 0.99
CA HIS A 465 0.51 -5.87 2.23
C HIS A 465 -0.39 -4.73 2.70
N ASN A 466 -1.66 -5.02 2.91
CA ASN A 466 -2.66 -4.05 3.38
C ASN A 466 -3.09 -4.37 4.81
N ASN A 467 -2.49 -3.73 5.81
CA ASN A 467 -2.84 -3.92 7.23
C ASN A 467 -4.18 -3.27 7.64
N ASN A 468 -4.82 -2.54 6.74
CA ASN A 468 -6.10 -1.86 7.00
C ASN A 468 -7.31 -2.61 6.47
N PHE A 469 -7.08 -3.79 5.84
CA PHE A 469 -8.16 -4.60 5.29
C PHE A 469 -7.89 -6.08 5.58
N LYS A 470 -8.11 -6.50 6.85
CA LYS A 470 -7.79 -7.84 7.36
C LYS A 470 -8.98 -8.47 8.08
N LEU A 471 -9.06 -9.80 7.99
CA LEU A 471 -9.99 -10.59 8.79
C LEU A 471 -9.77 -10.34 10.30
N PRO A 472 -10.82 -10.50 11.14
CA PRO A 472 -10.66 -10.46 12.59
C PRO A 472 -9.68 -11.56 13.06
N GLU A 473 -8.95 -11.28 14.15
CA GLU A 473 -8.09 -12.28 14.79
C GLU A 473 -8.88 -13.42 15.43
N ASP A 474 -10.07 -13.11 15.95
CA ASP A 474 -11.00 -14.12 16.53
C ASP A 474 -11.91 -14.69 15.43
N ASP A 475 -11.71 -15.95 15.10
CA ASP A 475 -12.44 -16.66 14.06
C ASP A 475 -13.94 -16.84 14.38
N ASN A 476 -14.38 -16.59 15.63
CA ASN A 476 -15.79 -16.55 16.01
C ASN A 476 -16.48 -15.23 15.67
N THR A 477 -15.72 -14.19 15.33
CA THR A 477 -16.28 -12.88 14.99
C THR A 477 -17.09 -12.94 13.71
N PRO A 478 -18.34 -12.46 13.69
CA PRO A 478 -19.13 -12.38 12.47
C PRO A 478 -18.59 -11.31 11.52
N ILE A 479 -18.76 -11.52 10.21
CA ILE A 479 -18.35 -10.54 9.19
C ILE A 479 -19.47 -10.23 8.21
N ILE A 480 -19.59 -8.96 7.82
CA ILE A 480 -20.47 -8.45 6.75
C ILE A 480 -19.57 -7.96 5.62
N MET A 481 -19.75 -8.48 4.43
CA MET A 481 -18.96 -8.18 3.24
C MET A 481 -19.84 -7.54 2.17
N VAL A 482 -19.43 -6.39 1.63
CA VAL A 482 -20.16 -5.66 0.58
C VAL A 482 -19.25 -5.47 -0.61
N GLY A 483 -19.44 -6.24 -1.69
CA GLY A 483 -18.55 -6.28 -2.83
C GLY A 483 -19.23 -6.46 -4.18
N PRO A 484 -19.76 -5.38 -4.77
CA PRO A 484 -20.31 -5.45 -6.11
C PRO A 484 -19.23 -5.51 -7.19
N GLY A 485 -19.52 -6.21 -8.29
CA GLY A 485 -18.62 -6.38 -9.42
C GLY A 485 -17.29 -7.03 -9.00
N THR A 486 -16.17 -6.45 -9.46
CA THR A 486 -14.82 -6.94 -9.10
C THR A 486 -14.45 -6.73 -7.63
N GLY A 487 -15.20 -5.92 -6.89
CA GLY A 487 -15.07 -5.80 -5.43
C GLY A 487 -15.36 -7.09 -4.65
N ILE A 488 -15.82 -8.14 -5.34
CA ILE A 488 -15.96 -9.49 -4.78
C ILE A 488 -14.62 -10.18 -4.50
N ALA A 489 -13.53 -9.73 -5.14
CA ALA A 489 -12.23 -10.40 -5.11
C ALA A 489 -11.73 -10.71 -3.68
N PRO A 490 -11.55 -9.74 -2.76
CA PRO A 490 -11.04 -10.02 -1.43
C PRO A 490 -12.02 -10.86 -0.60
N PHE A 491 -13.31 -10.85 -0.91
CA PHE A 491 -14.30 -11.64 -0.17
C PHE A 491 -14.28 -13.12 -0.55
N ARG A 492 -13.86 -13.44 -1.78
CA ARG A 492 -13.54 -14.81 -2.15
C ARG A 492 -12.38 -15.33 -1.30
N SER A 493 -11.30 -14.57 -1.19
CA SER A 493 -10.17 -14.95 -0.35
C SER A 493 -10.54 -15.05 1.14
N PHE A 494 -11.40 -14.15 1.65
CA PHE A 494 -11.87 -14.19 3.03
C PHE A 494 -12.65 -15.46 3.36
N ILE A 495 -13.55 -15.87 2.48
CA ILE A 495 -14.36 -17.09 2.69
C ILE A 495 -13.51 -18.35 2.58
N GLN A 496 -12.60 -18.44 1.62
CA GLN A 496 -11.63 -19.54 1.52
C GLN A 496 -10.78 -19.65 2.78
N GLU A 497 -10.23 -18.54 3.27
CA GLU A 497 -9.42 -18.52 4.48
C GLU A 497 -10.21 -18.96 5.71
N ARG A 498 -11.46 -18.49 5.85
CA ARG A 498 -12.33 -18.87 6.96
C ARG A 498 -12.77 -20.34 6.90
N GLU A 499 -12.97 -20.88 5.69
CA GLU A 499 -13.19 -22.33 5.51
C GLU A 499 -11.96 -23.13 5.94
N ASN A 500 -10.76 -22.72 5.52
CA ASN A 500 -9.50 -23.40 5.87
C ASN A 500 -9.14 -23.30 7.37
N ARG A 501 -9.62 -22.25 8.07
CA ARG A 501 -9.44 -22.08 9.52
C ARG A 501 -10.53 -22.77 10.36
N ASP A 502 -11.52 -23.42 9.73
CA ASP A 502 -12.73 -23.89 10.42
C ASP A 502 -13.39 -22.78 11.27
N ALA A 503 -13.44 -21.54 10.76
CA ALA A 503 -13.95 -20.40 11.49
C ALA A 503 -15.47 -20.51 11.73
N GLU A 504 -15.90 -20.44 13.01
CA GLU A 504 -17.31 -20.60 13.41
C GLU A 504 -18.14 -19.31 13.27
N GLY A 505 -17.48 -18.15 13.14
CA GLY A 505 -18.14 -16.86 12.99
C GLY A 505 -18.97 -16.76 11.71
N LYS A 506 -20.14 -16.15 11.82
CA LYS A 506 -21.08 -16.01 10.71
C LYS A 506 -20.54 -15.10 9.60
N ASN A 507 -20.82 -15.45 8.36
CA ASN A 507 -20.39 -14.71 7.16
C ASN A 507 -21.62 -14.27 6.35
N TRP A 508 -21.73 -12.96 6.07
CA TRP A 508 -22.80 -12.38 5.28
C TRP A 508 -22.23 -11.59 4.11
N LEU A 509 -22.60 -11.97 2.89
CA LEU A 509 -22.17 -11.32 1.66
C LEU A 509 -23.30 -10.55 1.00
N PHE A 510 -23.08 -9.28 0.67
CA PHE A 510 -23.87 -8.47 -0.24
C PHE A 510 -23.12 -8.35 -1.57
N PHE A 511 -23.62 -9.03 -2.60
CA PHE A 511 -23.07 -8.97 -3.95
C PHE A 511 -23.98 -8.18 -4.88
N GLY A 512 -23.41 -7.45 -5.83
CA GLY A 512 -24.18 -6.71 -6.83
C GLY A 512 -23.49 -6.65 -8.18
N ASP A 513 -24.27 -6.69 -9.26
CA ASP A 513 -23.81 -6.42 -10.62
C ASP A 513 -24.98 -6.00 -11.54
N ARG A 514 -24.81 -6.15 -12.87
CA ARG A 514 -25.81 -5.75 -13.87
C ARG A 514 -26.95 -6.76 -13.94
N THR A 515 -26.66 -8.04 -14.24
CA THR A 515 -27.66 -9.09 -14.45
C THR A 515 -27.28 -10.38 -13.73
N PHE A 516 -28.28 -11.10 -13.24
CA PHE A 516 -28.10 -12.37 -12.54
C PHE A 516 -27.48 -13.45 -13.44
N THR A 517 -27.98 -13.57 -14.68
CA THR A 517 -27.59 -14.67 -15.57
C THR A 517 -26.23 -14.49 -16.23
N GLN A 518 -25.73 -13.25 -16.35
CA GLN A 518 -24.51 -12.96 -17.07
C GLN A 518 -23.37 -12.46 -16.18
N ASP A 519 -23.70 -11.83 -15.06
CA ASP A 519 -22.73 -11.05 -14.28
C ASP A 519 -22.60 -11.53 -12.83
N PHE A 520 -23.19 -12.67 -12.46
CA PHE A 520 -23.03 -13.22 -11.11
C PHE A 520 -21.69 -13.96 -10.99
N LEU A 521 -20.66 -13.23 -10.63
CA LEU A 521 -19.30 -13.75 -10.52
C LEU A 521 -19.20 -14.83 -9.43
N TYR A 522 -18.51 -15.94 -9.73
CA TYR A 522 -18.28 -17.08 -8.82
C TYR A 522 -19.58 -17.70 -8.25
N GLN A 523 -20.69 -17.61 -8.96
CA GLN A 523 -22.01 -18.06 -8.48
C GLN A 523 -22.00 -19.47 -7.90
N VAL A 524 -21.32 -20.41 -8.54
CA VAL A 524 -21.28 -21.82 -8.11
C VAL A 524 -20.52 -21.97 -6.78
N GLU A 525 -19.45 -21.21 -6.58
CA GLU A 525 -18.69 -21.21 -5.33
C GLU A 525 -19.55 -20.66 -4.18
N TRP A 526 -20.26 -19.55 -4.40
CA TRP A 526 -21.16 -18.99 -3.36
C TRP A 526 -22.29 -19.94 -3.00
N GLN A 527 -22.86 -20.66 -3.96
CA GLN A 527 -23.87 -21.68 -3.71
C GLN A 527 -23.30 -22.86 -2.89
N LYS A 528 -22.04 -23.27 -3.16
CA LYS A 528 -21.33 -24.29 -2.37
C LYS A 528 -21.19 -23.82 -0.93
N TYR A 529 -20.70 -22.59 -0.69
CA TYR A 529 -20.49 -22.04 0.64
C TYR A 529 -21.79 -21.83 1.42
N LEU A 530 -22.87 -21.43 0.77
CA LEU A 530 -24.20 -21.38 1.38
C LEU A 530 -24.68 -22.79 1.80
N LYS A 531 -24.47 -23.78 0.95
CA LYS A 531 -24.89 -25.17 1.24
C LYS A 531 -24.07 -25.82 2.34
N SER A 532 -22.78 -25.54 2.43
CA SER A 532 -21.90 -26.04 3.50
C SER A 532 -22.09 -25.29 4.82
N GLY A 533 -22.66 -24.07 4.79
CA GLY A 533 -22.87 -23.24 5.96
C GLY A 533 -21.71 -22.27 6.25
N VAL A 534 -20.60 -22.36 5.52
CA VAL A 534 -19.48 -21.39 5.62
C VAL A 534 -19.99 -19.98 5.33
N LEU A 535 -20.75 -19.77 4.25
CA LEU A 535 -21.48 -18.54 4.03
C LEU A 535 -22.87 -18.62 4.68
N SER A 536 -23.09 -17.87 5.75
CA SER A 536 -24.35 -17.89 6.49
C SER A 536 -25.50 -17.23 5.75
N ARG A 537 -25.18 -16.19 4.94
CA ARG A 537 -26.18 -15.42 4.18
C ARG A 537 -25.56 -14.74 2.96
N LEU A 538 -26.36 -14.66 1.88
CA LEU A 538 -26.06 -13.96 0.65
C LEU A 538 -27.28 -13.15 0.22
N ASP A 539 -27.12 -11.84 0.08
CA ASP A 539 -28.09 -10.94 -0.56
C ASP A 539 -27.49 -10.40 -1.87
N VAL A 540 -28.29 -10.45 -2.92
CA VAL A 540 -27.85 -10.07 -4.27
C VAL A 540 -28.65 -8.89 -4.82
N ALA A 541 -28.00 -8.04 -5.59
CA ALA A 541 -28.56 -6.85 -6.20
C ALA A 541 -28.17 -6.78 -7.68
N PHE A 542 -29.12 -7.03 -8.58
CA PHE A 542 -28.89 -6.93 -10.02
C PHE A 542 -29.60 -5.72 -10.59
N SER A 543 -28.84 -4.75 -11.08
CA SER A 543 -29.35 -3.41 -11.42
C SER A 543 -30.08 -3.32 -12.76
N ARG A 544 -30.08 -4.41 -13.57
CA ARG A 544 -30.68 -4.43 -14.91
C ARG A 544 -31.68 -5.58 -15.13
N ASP A 545 -31.98 -6.38 -14.11
CA ASP A 545 -32.97 -7.47 -14.22
C ASP A 545 -34.41 -6.99 -14.04
N GLN A 546 -34.60 -5.76 -13.57
CA GLN A 546 -35.90 -5.12 -13.39
C GLN A 546 -35.85 -3.65 -13.83
N VAL A 547 -37.04 -3.00 -13.91
CA VAL A 547 -37.16 -1.62 -14.36
C VAL A 547 -36.44 -0.65 -13.41
N GLU A 548 -36.66 -0.82 -12.11
CA GLU A 548 -35.96 -0.02 -11.08
C GLU A 548 -34.60 -0.61 -10.76
N LYS A 549 -33.59 0.23 -10.76
CA LYS A 549 -32.23 -0.22 -10.45
C LYS A 549 -32.08 -0.54 -8.96
N VAL A 550 -31.69 -1.78 -8.67
CA VAL A 550 -31.39 -2.23 -7.31
C VAL A 550 -29.90 -2.39 -7.15
N TYR A 551 -29.34 -1.80 -6.09
CA TYR A 551 -27.92 -1.86 -5.73
C TYR A 551 -27.77 -2.43 -4.32
N VAL A 552 -26.53 -2.72 -3.91
CA VAL A 552 -26.23 -3.35 -2.62
C VAL A 552 -26.71 -2.53 -1.42
N GLN A 553 -26.64 -1.20 -1.48
CA GLN A 553 -27.15 -0.32 -0.42
C GLN A 553 -28.66 -0.49 -0.19
N HIS A 554 -29.43 -0.77 -1.22
CA HIS A 554 -30.86 -1.05 -1.08
C HIS A 554 -31.08 -2.37 -0.32
N ARG A 555 -30.28 -3.41 -0.60
CA ARG A 555 -30.33 -4.69 0.13
C ARG A 555 -29.92 -4.54 1.60
N ILE A 556 -28.96 -3.66 1.89
CA ILE A 556 -28.58 -3.32 3.27
C ILE A 556 -29.78 -2.70 4.01
N LEU A 557 -30.44 -1.73 3.40
CA LEU A 557 -31.61 -1.06 3.98
C LEU A 557 -32.82 -1.98 4.13
N GLU A 558 -33.09 -2.85 3.17
CA GLU A 558 -34.14 -3.87 3.27
C GLU A 558 -33.93 -4.84 4.45
N ASN A 559 -32.67 -5.02 4.87
CA ASN A 559 -32.28 -5.89 5.96
C ASN A 559 -31.78 -5.12 7.19
N ALA A 560 -32.15 -3.85 7.33
CA ALA A 560 -31.61 -2.92 8.32
C ALA A 560 -31.57 -3.50 9.75
N ALA A 561 -32.67 -4.08 10.22
CA ALA A 561 -32.75 -4.66 11.56
C ALA A 561 -31.73 -5.79 11.80
N GLN A 562 -31.51 -6.65 10.78
CA GLN A 562 -30.53 -7.74 10.89
C GLN A 562 -29.09 -7.25 10.77
N VAL A 563 -28.82 -6.29 9.89
CA VAL A 563 -27.51 -5.63 9.76
C VAL A 563 -27.14 -4.98 11.10
N TRP A 564 -28.09 -4.24 11.69
CA TRP A 564 -27.92 -3.63 13.00
C TRP A 564 -27.62 -4.67 14.09
N GLN A 565 -28.40 -5.77 14.13
CA GLN A 565 -28.17 -6.85 15.09
C GLN A 565 -26.75 -7.43 14.97
N TRP A 566 -26.28 -7.71 13.75
CA TRP A 566 -24.93 -8.23 13.53
C TRP A 566 -23.86 -7.22 13.99
N ILE A 567 -24.07 -5.92 13.73
CA ILE A 567 -23.17 -4.88 14.22
C ILE A 567 -23.09 -4.87 15.75
N GLN A 568 -24.25 -5.03 16.43
CA GLN A 568 -24.32 -5.13 17.90
C GLN A 568 -23.67 -6.42 18.43
N ASP A 569 -23.77 -7.52 17.68
CA ASP A 569 -23.12 -8.79 17.98
C ASP A 569 -21.58 -8.76 17.75
N GLY A 570 -21.04 -7.60 17.36
CA GLY A 570 -19.59 -7.42 17.18
C GLY A 570 -19.10 -7.61 15.76
N ALA A 571 -19.98 -7.70 14.75
CA ALA A 571 -19.56 -7.92 13.37
C ALA A 571 -18.57 -6.86 12.87
N TYR A 572 -17.61 -7.33 12.06
CA TYR A 572 -16.76 -6.49 11.22
C TYR A 572 -17.44 -6.28 9.87
N ILE A 573 -17.33 -5.07 9.32
CA ILE A 573 -17.92 -4.67 8.05
C ILE A 573 -16.79 -4.39 7.08
N TYR A 574 -16.89 -4.98 5.89
CA TYR A 574 -15.91 -4.82 4.82
C TYR A 574 -16.61 -4.33 3.55
N VAL A 575 -16.04 -3.29 2.92
CA VAL A 575 -16.56 -2.73 1.66
C VAL A 575 -15.43 -2.68 0.65
N CYS A 576 -15.63 -3.32 -0.51
CA CYS A 576 -14.66 -3.28 -1.60
C CYS A 576 -15.33 -2.96 -2.94
N GLY A 577 -14.66 -2.13 -3.76
CA GLY A 577 -15.10 -1.75 -5.11
C GLY A 577 -15.06 -0.25 -5.38
N ASP A 578 -16.03 0.28 -6.14
CA ASP A 578 -16.06 1.68 -6.61
C ASP A 578 -16.03 2.70 -5.46
N ALA A 579 -14.99 3.52 -5.45
CA ALA A 579 -14.77 4.55 -4.44
C ALA A 579 -15.73 5.74 -4.59
N THR A 580 -16.10 6.10 -5.84
CA THR A 580 -16.75 7.39 -6.14
C THR A 580 -18.23 7.42 -5.79
N ARG A 581 -18.94 6.31 -5.98
CA ARG A 581 -20.39 6.22 -5.76
C ARG A 581 -20.76 5.13 -4.76
N MET A 582 -20.34 3.89 -5.04
CA MET A 582 -20.76 2.73 -4.26
C MET A 582 -20.34 2.82 -2.80
N ALA A 583 -19.10 3.16 -2.52
CA ALA A 583 -18.59 3.26 -1.15
C ALA A 583 -19.34 4.31 -0.32
N LYS A 584 -19.65 5.44 -0.93
CA LYS A 584 -20.46 6.51 -0.31
C LYS A 584 -21.88 6.04 -0.04
N ASP A 585 -22.54 5.45 -1.05
CA ASP A 585 -23.91 4.98 -0.92
C ASP A 585 -24.05 3.88 0.15
N VAL A 586 -23.05 2.99 0.26
CA VAL A 586 -22.99 1.96 1.30
C VAL A 586 -22.77 2.60 2.68
N HIS A 587 -21.86 3.57 2.79
CA HIS A 587 -21.64 4.31 4.03
C HIS A 587 -22.93 5.00 4.50
N ASP A 588 -23.60 5.73 3.62
CA ASP A 588 -24.85 6.40 3.91
C ASP A 588 -25.95 5.40 4.34
N ALA A 589 -26.02 4.23 3.71
CA ALA A 589 -26.95 3.18 4.10
C ALA A 589 -26.66 2.64 5.51
N LEU A 590 -25.40 2.44 5.88
CA LEU A 590 -25.02 2.03 7.24
C LEU A 590 -25.35 3.08 8.28
N VAL A 591 -25.17 4.36 7.96
CA VAL A 591 -25.59 5.47 8.84
C VAL A 591 -27.12 5.49 9.02
N ILE A 592 -27.89 5.26 7.95
CA ILE A 592 -29.35 5.16 8.02
C ILE A 592 -29.76 3.96 8.88
N VAL A 593 -29.09 2.82 8.76
CA VAL A 593 -29.34 1.65 9.62
C VAL A 593 -29.10 2.00 11.09
N ALA A 594 -27.99 2.68 11.41
CA ALA A 594 -27.70 3.10 12.79
C ALA A 594 -28.74 4.13 13.30
N GLU A 595 -29.18 5.07 12.47
CA GLU A 595 -30.21 6.05 12.81
C GLU A 595 -31.56 5.38 13.11
N GLN A 596 -32.02 4.49 12.24
CA GLN A 596 -33.34 3.88 12.33
C GLN A 596 -33.42 2.79 13.39
N GLU A 597 -32.49 1.82 13.36
CA GLU A 597 -32.51 0.66 14.25
C GLU A 597 -31.82 0.95 15.59
N GLY A 598 -30.78 1.77 15.58
CA GLY A 598 -30.13 2.27 16.80
C GLY A 598 -30.89 3.38 17.51
N LYS A 599 -31.94 3.93 16.84
CA LYS A 599 -32.80 5.02 17.38
C LYS A 599 -32.00 6.22 17.87
N MET A 600 -30.98 6.61 17.12
CA MET A 600 -30.12 7.75 17.44
C MET A 600 -30.28 8.87 16.39
N PRO A 601 -30.00 10.13 16.74
CA PRO A 601 -29.94 11.23 15.78
C PRO A 601 -28.91 10.96 14.67
N ARG A 602 -29.08 11.57 13.50
CA ARG A 602 -28.19 11.42 12.35
C ARG A 602 -26.72 11.67 12.69
N ASP A 603 -26.41 12.74 13.41
CA ASP A 603 -25.04 13.09 13.77
C ASP A 603 -24.39 12.02 14.68
N ASP A 604 -25.17 11.46 15.63
CA ASP A 604 -24.73 10.37 16.50
C ASP A 604 -24.54 9.07 15.71
N ALA A 605 -25.38 8.81 14.71
CA ALA A 605 -25.27 7.66 13.82
C ALA A 605 -24.01 7.76 12.94
N GLU A 606 -23.71 8.92 12.39
CA GLU A 606 -22.46 9.19 11.65
C GLU A 606 -21.23 8.98 12.55
N GLN A 607 -21.29 9.52 13.77
CA GLN A 607 -20.22 9.32 14.75
C GLN A 607 -20.04 7.85 15.10
N PHE A 608 -21.12 7.10 15.29
CA PHE A 608 -21.08 5.67 15.58
C PHE A 608 -20.38 4.87 14.46
N ILE A 609 -20.74 5.14 13.19
CA ILE A 609 -20.10 4.47 12.04
C ILE A 609 -18.61 4.88 11.91
N ASN A 610 -18.29 6.13 12.19
CA ASN A 610 -16.88 6.57 12.24
C ASN A 610 -16.10 5.92 13.38
N ASP A 611 -16.72 5.68 14.52
CA ASP A 611 -16.09 4.96 15.64
C ASP A 611 -15.84 3.48 15.28
N LEU A 612 -16.71 2.84 14.48
CA LEU A 612 -16.43 1.51 13.93
C LEU A 612 -15.20 1.52 13.00
N ARG A 613 -15.01 2.58 12.18
CA ARG A 613 -13.79 2.73 11.36
C ARG A 613 -12.54 2.85 12.24
N LYS A 614 -12.57 3.72 13.24
CA LYS A 614 -11.46 3.90 14.20
C LYS A 614 -11.13 2.60 14.95
N ALA A 615 -12.15 1.82 15.29
CA ALA A 615 -11.99 0.50 15.91
C ALA A 615 -11.58 -0.62 14.92
N LYS A 616 -11.31 -0.29 13.66
CA LYS A 616 -11.04 -1.24 12.57
C LYS A 616 -12.13 -2.31 12.38
N ARG A 617 -13.37 -2.03 12.81
CA ARG A 617 -14.55 -2.87 12.59
C ARG A 617 -15.32 -2.52 11.33
N TYR A 618 -15.05 -1.38 10.72
CA TYR A 618 -15.54 -0.97 9.41
C TYR A 618 -14.34 -0.63 8.53
N GLN A 619 -14.01 -1.51 7.59
CA GLN A 619 -12.81 -1.43 6.76
C GLN A 619 -13.22 -1.29 5.28
N ARG A 620 -12.45 -0.49 4.52
CA ARG A 620 -12.74 -0.21 3.11
C ARG A 620 -11.49 -0.43 2.26
N ASP A 621 -11.65 -1.16 1.16
CA ASP A 621 -10.67 -1.31 0.08
C ASP A 621 -11.33 -0.87 -1.23
N VAL A 622 -11.29 0.44 -1.49
CA VAL A 622 -12.05 1.08 -2.56
C VAL A 622 -11.12 1.81 -3.54
N TYR A 623 -11.40 1.71 -4.84
CA TYR A 623 -10.54 2.15 -5.95
C TYR A 623 -11.33 2.76 -7.11
#